data_3023677570e676aaced60e6ec3200404
#
_entry.id   3023677570e676aaced60e6ec3200404
#
_cell.length_a   1.000
_cell.length_b   1.000
_cell.length_c   1.000
_cell.angle_alpha   90.00
_cell.angle_beta   90.00
_cell.angle_gamma   90.00
#
_symmetry.space_group_name_H-M   'P 1'
#
loop_
_entity.id
_entity.type
_entity.pdbx_description
1 polymer ?
#
loop_
_entity_poly.entity_id
_entity_poly.type
_entity_poly.pdbx_seq_one_letter_code
_entity_poly.pdbx_strand_id
1 'polypeptide(L)' 'MSKFEMVKDYYDRGLWSIERVGLAVEKGWITPEEYELITGQPYEE' A
#
# COMPACT_ATOMS: atom_id res chain seq x y z
N MET A 1 -9.30 7.42 10.13
CA MET A 1 -8.82 6.89 8.85
C MET A 1 -8.38 5.45 9.00
N SER A 2 -8.74 4.59 8.05
CA SER A 2 -8.24 3.22 8.06
C SER A 2 -6.79 3.20 7.58
N LYS A 3 -6.07 2.14 7.89
CA LYS A 3 -4.71 1.99 7.40
C LYS A 3 -4.66 2.01 5.87
N PHE A 4 -5.66 1.40 5.23
CA PHE A 4 -5.74 1.40 3.78
C PHE A 4 -5.81 2.83 3.23
N GLU A 5 -6.69 3.64 3.78
CA GLU A 5 -6.85 5.02 3.32
C GLU A 5 -5.58 5.84 3.55
N MET A 6 -4.94 5.63 4.69
CA MET A 6 -3.71 6.32 5.02
C MET A 6 -2.59 5.98 4.04
N VAL A 7 -2.40 4.69 3.78
CA VAL A 7 -1.35 4.23 2.87
C VAL A 7 -1.63 4.72 1.45
N LYS A 8 -2.90 4.62 1.02
CA LYS A 8 -3.28 5.09 -0.30
C LYS A 8 -3.00 6.58 -0.47
N ASP A 9 -3.34 7.37 0.55
CA ASP A 9 -3.11 8.81 0.51
C ASP A 9 -1.63 9.12 0.38
N TYR A 10 -0.79 8.47 1.17
CA TYR A 10 0.65 8.67 1.13
C TYR A 10 1.25 8.29 -0.21
N TYR A 11 0.78 7.20 -0.79
CA TYR A 11 1.27 6.77 -2.09
C TYR A 11 0.84 7.75 -3.18
N ASP A 12 -0.44 8.16 -3.16
CA ASP A 12 -0.98 9.09 -4.15
C ASP A 12 -0.26 10.44 -4.12
N ARG A 13 0.18 10.86 -2.94
CA ARG A 13 0.90 12.12 -2.78
C ARG A 13 2.38 12.01 -3.11
N GLY A 14 2.85 10.82 -3.41
CA GLY A 14 4.25 10.59 -3.71
C GLY A 14 5.15 10.57 -2.48
N LEU A 15 4.57 10.47 -1.28
CA LEU A 15 5.34 10.41 -0.04
C LEU A 15 5.93 9.03 0.20
N TRP A 16 5.28 7.98 -0.29
CA TRP A 16 5.73 6.60 -0.14
C TRP A 16 5.98 5.98 -1.49
N SER A 17 7.05 5.21 -1.61
CA SER A 17 7.35 4.43 -2.81
C SER A 17 6.49 3.16 -2.80
N ILE A 18 6.44 2.49 -3.94
CA ILE A 18 5.73 1.21 -4.05
C ILE A 18 6.31 0.17 -3.09
N GLU A 19 7.62 0.22 -2.87
CA GLU A 19 8.28 -0.68 -1.92
C GLU A 19 7.79 -0.44 -0.50
N ARG A 20 7.55 0.80 -0.15
CA ARG A 20 7.02 1.15 1.15
C ARG A 20 5.61 0.61 1.35
N VAL A 21 4.79 0.68 0.30
CA VAL A 21 3.45 0.10 0.35
C VAL A 21 3.53 -1.41 0.55
N GLY A 22 4.50 -2.06 -0.09
CA GLY A 22 4.76 -3.49 0.11
C GLY A 22 5.09 -3.82 1.56
N LEU A 23 5.86 -2.97 2.22
CA LEU A 23 6.16 -3.16 3.65
C LEU A 23 4.89 -3.08 4.50
N ALA A 24 3.94 -2.24 4.11
CA ALA A 24 2.67 -2.16 4.83
C ALA A 24 1.91 -3.48 4.75
N VAL A 25 2.01 -4.19 3.62
CA VAL A 25 1.42 -5.53 3.50
C VAL A 25 2.11 -6.49 4.47
N GLU A 26 3.44 -6.46 4.52
CA GLU A 26 4.20 -7.35 5.39
C GLU A 26 3.87 -7.12 6.87
N LYS A 27 3.61 -5.88 7.23
CA LYS A 27 3.27 -5.52 8.61
C LYS A 27 1.81 -5.78 8.95
N GLY A 28 1.02 -6.20 7.96
CA GLY A 28 -0.40 -6.47 8.19
C GLY A 28 -1.28 -5.24 8.24
N TRP A 29 -0.78 -4.10 7.78
CA TRP A 29 -1.56 -2.87 7.74
C TRP A 29 -2.60 -2.88 6.63
N ILE A 30 -2.25 -3.51 5.51
CA ILE A 30 -3.13 -3.67 4.35
C ILE A 30 -2.98 -5.08 3.81
N THR A 31 -3.93 -5.50 2.97
CA THR A 31 -3.87 -6.82 2.34
C THR A 31 -3.19 -6.72 0.99
N PRO A 32 -2.75 -7.87 0.41
CA PRO A 32 -2.22 -7.86 -0.96
C PRO A 32 -3.19 -7.29 -1.99
N GLU A 33 -4.49 -7.53 -1.80
CA GLU A 33 -5.50 -6.96 -2.69
C GLU A 33 -5.54 -5.44 -2.58
N GLU A 34 -5.41 -4.94 -1.36
CA GLU A 34 -5.37 -3.49 -1.14
C GLU A 34 -4.12 -2.87 -1.74
N TYR A 35 -3.00 -3.59 -1.68
CA TYR A 35 -1.77 -3.16 -2.33
C TYR A 35 -2.00 -2.95 -3.83
N GLU A 36 -2.67 -3.90 -4.47
CA GLU A 36 -2.96 -3.80 -5.89
C GLU A 36 -3.90 -2.63 -6.19
N LEU A 37 -4.90 -2.41 -5.34
CA LEU A 37 -5.81 -1.28 -5.52
C LEU A 37 -5.08 0.06 -5.42
N ILE A 38 -4.08 0.14 -4.55
CA ILE A 38 -3.33 1.37 -4.34
C ILE A 38 -2.32 1.62 -5.45
N THR A 39 -1.56 0.60 -5.82
CA THR A 39 -0.40 0.76 -6.70
C THR A 39 -0.69 0.40 -8.15
N GLY A 40 -1.74 -0.35 -8.40
CA GLY A 40 -2.05 -0.85 -9.74
C GLY A 40 -1.18 -2.02 -10.15
N GLN A 41 -0.39 -2.56 -9.23
CA GLN A 41 0.51 -3.69 -9.49
C GLN A 41 0.14 -4.84 -8.57
N PRO A 42 0.18 -6.09 -9.04
CA PRO A 42 -0.06 -7.23 -8.15
C PRO A 42 1.05 -7.35 -7.12
N TYR A 43 0.67 -7.71 -5.90
CA TYR A 43 1.66 -7.88 -4.84
C TYR A 43 2.39 -9.21 -5.04
N GLU A 44 3.70 -9.15 -5.08
CA GLU A 44 4.55 -10.34 -5.20
C GLU A 44 5.37 -10.49 -3.94
N GLU A 45 5.28 -11.67 -3.34
CA GLU A 45 6.06 -11.98 -2.15
C GLU A 45 7.53 -12.21 -2.48
#